data_c71ee98742032b82ff49bc2d4b3fda64
#
_entry.id   c71ee98742032b82ff49bc2d4b3fda64
#
_cell.length_a   1.000
_cell.length_b   1.000
_cell.length_c   1.000
_cell.angle_alpha   90.00
_cell.angle_beta   90.00
_cell.angle_gamma   90.00
#
_symmetry.space_group_name_H-M   'P 1'
#
loop_
_entity.id
_entity.type
_entity.pdbx_description
1 polymer ?
#
loop_
_entity_poly.entity_id
_entity_poly.type
_entity_poly.pdbx_seq_one_letter_code
_entity_poly.pdbx_strand_id
1 'polypeptide(L)'
;MTVGPYFDQVHTGQVFAGAPSMTLTPGLAAVHQSILGDRLRLPLDAELSAAVTKLPAPLAHPGLVCDVAIGQSTLVTQHVKANLFYRGLVFFRFPAIGDTLFTRTEVVGLKKNTAKPGRAPTGLMALRMTTIDQADRLILDFYRCAMLPLSPGADPDAAGHADDLSKIGADLVPPPSAAAGWIGEVFRERVPGPHFDAALAGSVLHSSADVVSSAPELARLTLNIAGVHHDSRLGGRRLVYGGHTIGLALAQASKLLPNL
;
A
#
# COMPACT_ATOMS: atom_id res chain seq x y z
N MET A 1 24.41 -11.09 -3.05
CA MET A 1 23.05 -10.49 -3.01
C MET A 1 23.14 -9.24 -2.18
N THR A 2 22.82 -8.10 -2.74
CA THR A 2 22.78 -6.84 -1.99
C THR A 2 21.57 -6.93 -1.06
N VAL A 3 21.84 -7.11 0.21
CA VAL A 3 20.83 -6.97 1.26
C VAL A 3 20.44 -5.49 1.29
N GLY A 4 19.16 -5.17 1.43
CA GLY A 4 18.67 -3.79 1.45
C GLY A 4 19.35 -2.94 2.53
N PRO A 5 19.31 -1.62 2.42
CA PRO A 5 20.05 -0.73 3.30
C PRO A 5 19.52 -0.75 4.73
N TYR A 6 20.40 -0.43 5.67
CA TYR A 6 20.08 -0.06 7.03
C TYR A 6 19.81 1.44 7.14
N PHE A 7 19.30 1.89 8.27
CA PHE A 7 18.97 3.31 8.49
C PHE A 7 20.16 4.26 8.30
N ASP A 8 21.33 3.88 8.74
CA ASP A 8 22.59 4.65 8.66
C ASP A 8 23.21 4.67 7.24
N GLN A 9 22.64 3.93 6.29
CA GLN A 9 23.15 3.79 4.92
C GLN A 9 22.32 4.54 3.88
N VAL A 10 21.33 5.32 4.31
CA VAL A 10 20.45 6.08 3.44
C VAL A 10 20.54 7.57 3.74
N HIS A 11 20.18 8.40 2.76
CA HIS A 11 20.11 9.86 2.91
C HIS A 11 18.82 10.42 2.28
N THR A 12 18.37 11.57 2.74
CA THR A 12 17.24 12.29 2.18
C THR A 12 17.50 12.66 0.72
N GLY A 13 16.50 12.47 -0.15
CA GLY A 13 16.61 12.62 -1.59
C GLY A 13 17.08 11.36 -2.33
N GLN A 14 17.51 10.31 -1.62
CA GLN A 14 17.87 9.05 -2.26
C GLN A 14 16.66 8.36 -2.88
N VAL A 15 16.85 7.83 -4.10
CA VAL A 15 15.78 7.23 -4.91
C VAL A 15 16.05 5.76 -5.16
N PHE A 16 15.00 4.96 -5.07
CA PHE A 16 14.97 3.53 -5.36
C PHE A 16 13.88 3.26 -6.41
N ALA A 17 14.28 2.80 -7.58
CA ALA A 17 13.38 2.50 -8.70
C ALA A 17 13.70 1.15 -9.39
N GLY A 18 14.57 0.34 -8.77
CA GLY A 18 15.04 -0.92 -9.35
C GLY A 18 14.17 -2.15 -9.06
N ALA A 19 12.96 -1.98 -8.51
CA ALA A 19 12.05 -3.10 -8.34
C ALA A 19 11.53 -3.58 -9.72
N PRO A 20 11.28 -4.89 -9.89
CA PRO A 20 10.61 -5.37 -11.09
C PRO A 20 9.26 -4.67 -11.28
N SER A 21 8.97 -4.27 -12.52
CA SER A 21 7.62 -3.84 -12.91
C SER A 21 6.64 -5.02 -12.79
N MET A 22 5.35 -4.71 -12.61
CA MET A 22 4.34 -5.74 -12.43
C MET A 22 3.09 -5.48 -13.24
N THR A 23 2.77 -6.37 -14.17
CA THR A 23 1.50 -6.31 -14.91
C THR A 23 0.37 -6.86 -14.04
N LEU A 24 -0.71 -6.09 -13.93
CA LEU A 24 -1.93 -6.48 -13.23
C LEU A 24 -2.71 -7.51 -14.07
N THR A 25 -2.43 -8.80 -13.86
CA THR A 25 -3.07 -9.88 -14.62
C THR A 25 -4.38 -10.34 -13.97
N PRO A 26 -5.30 -10.97 -14.71
CA PRO A 26 -6.49 -11.59 -14.13
C PRO A 26 -6.15 -12.62 -13.05
N GLY A 27 -5.06 -13.39 -13.24
CA GLY A 27 -4.59 -14.36 -12.24
C GLY A 27 -4.14 -13.71 -10.95
N LEU A 28 -3.39 -12.60 -11.04
CA LEU A 28 -2.99 -11.80 -9.88
C LEU A 28 -4.20 -11.28 -9.10
N ALA A 29 -5.19 -10.73 -9.81
CA ALA A 29 -6.43 -10.22 -9.23
C ALA A 29 -7.23 -11.34 -8.54
N ALA A 30 -7.35 -12.52 -9.17
CA ALA A 30 -8.07 -13.66 -8.60
C ALA A 30 -7.41 -14.18 -7.31
N VAL A 31 -6.07 -14.26 -7.26
CA VAL A 31 -5.36 -14.67 -6.04
C VAL A 31 -5.51 -13.61 -4.93
N HIS A 32 -5.36 -12.32 -5.25
CA HIS A 32 -5.60 -11.24 -4.29
C HIS A 32 -7.01 -11.30 -3.73
N GLN A 33 -8.02 -11.47 -4.58
CA GLN A 33 -9.41 -11.63 -4.19
C GLN A 33 -9.64 -12.84 -3.28
N SER A 34 -9.00 -13.99 -3.55
CA SER A 34 -9.15 -15.20 -2.75
C SER A 34 -8.54 -15.07 -1.34
N ILE A 35 -7.54 -14.19 -1.18
CA ILE A 35 -6.90 -13.93 0.12
C ILE A 35 -7.73 -12.94 0.95
N LEU A 36 -8.24 -11.88 0.35
CA LEU A 36 -8.87 -10.78 1.07
C LEU A 36 -10.41 -10.85 1.10
N GLY A 37 -11.04 -11.40 0.06
CA GLY A 37 -12.49 -11.56 -0.02
C GLY A 37 -13.26 -10.24 -0.09
N ASP A 38 -12.66 -9.17 -0.64
CA ASP A 38 -13.30 -7.87 -0.79
C ASP A 38 -14.52 -7.95 -1.74
N ARG A 39 -15.51 -7.09 -1.53
CA ARG A 39 -16.79 -7.10 -2.25
C ARG A 39 -17.03 -5.86 -3.11
N LEU A 40 -16.00 -5.05 -3.36
CA LEU A 40 -16.10 -3.94 -4.31
C LEU A 40 -16.56 -4.46 -5.67
N ARG A 41 -17.67 -3.91 -6.19
CA ARG A 41 -18.34 -4.47 -7.35
C ARG A 41 -17.59 -4.26 -8.65
N LEU A 42 -17.03 -3.07 -8.86
CA LEU A 42 -16.36 -2.74 -10.12
C LEU A 42 -15.16 -3.63 -10.44
N PRO A 43 -14.30 -4.01 -9.47
CA PRO A 43 -13.23 -4.97 -9.73
C PRO A 43 -13.71 -6.41 -9.94
N LEU A 44 -14.91 -6.77 -9.45
CA LEU A 44 -15.45 -8.13 -9.53
C LEU A 44 -16.27 -8.39 -10.78
N ASP A 45 -16.94 -7.37 -11.34
CA ASP A 45 -17.87 -7.47 -12.46
C ASP A 45 -17.32 -6.69 -13.65
N ALA A 46 -16.79 -7.42 -14.65
CA ALA A 46 -16.17 -6.84 -15.83
C ALA A 46 -17.16 -6.04 -16.68
N GLU A 47 -18.41 -6.50 -16.81
CA GLU A 47 -19.45 -5.83 -17.59
C GLU A 47 -19.90 -4.53 -16.91
N LEU A 48 -20.07 -4.57 -15.59
CA LEU A 48 -20.39 -3.38 -14.80
C LEU A 48 -19.23 -2.38 -14.86
N SER A 49 -17.99 -2.86 -14.69
CA SER A 49 -16.78 -2.05 -14.79
C SER A 49 -16.69 -1.31 -16.12
N ALA A 50 -16.83 -2.02 -17.24
CA ALA A 50 -16.79 -1.43 -18.57
C ALA A 50 -17.89 -0.38 -18.78
N ALA A 51 -19.10 -0.67 -18.31
CA ALA A 51 -20.24 0.24 -18.45
C ALA A 51 -20.07 1.53 -17.65
N VAL A 52 -19.51 1.44 -16.44
CA VAL A 52 -19.37 2.57 -15.50
C VAL A 52 -18.10 3.37 -15.78
N THR A 53 -16.95 2.69 -15.89
CA THR A 53 -15.64 3.36 -15.91
C THR A 53 -15.17 3.76 -17.29
N LYS A 54 -15.69 3.11 -18.36
CA LYS A 54 -15.21 3.24 -19.73
C LYS A 54 -13.74 2.87 -19.92
N LEU A 55 -13.16 2.14 -19.00
CA LEU A 55 -11.82 1.59 -19.16
C LEU A 55 -11.80 0.49 -20.24
N PRO A 56 -10.66 0.28 -20.91
CA PRO A 56 -10.55 -0.72 -21.98
C PRO A 56 -10.58 -2.17 -21.49
N ALA A 57 -10.40 -2.37 -20.17
CA ALA A 57 -10.45 -3.67 -19.49
C ALA A 57 -11.00 -3.47 -18.08
N PRO A 58 -11.34 -4.55 -17.33
CA PRO A 58 -11.88 -4.45 -15.99
C PRO A 58 -11.00 -3.62 -15.06
N LEU A 59 -11.61 -2.86 -14.17
CA LEU A 59 -10.92 -2.10 -13.14
C LEU A 59 -10.05 -3.01 -12.28
N ALA A 60 -8.80 -2.68 -12.10
CA ALA A 60 -7.97 -3.35 -11.10
C ALA A 60 -8.40 -2.96 -9.68
N HIS A 61 -8.43 -3.92 -8.77
CA HIS A 61 -8.78 -3.65 -7.38
C HIS A 61 -7.82 -2.63 -6.75
N PRO A 62 -8.30 -1.50 -6.17
CA PRO A 62 -7.43 -0.45 -5.62
C PRO A 62 -6.46 -0.97 -4.55
N GLY A 63 -6.90 -1.92 -3.71
CA GLY A 63 -6.06 -2.58 -2.72
C GLY A 63 -4.90 -3.34 -3.34
N LEU A 64 -5.12 -4.06 -4.45
CA LEU A 64 -4.06 -4.73 -5.19
C LEU A 64 -3.02 -3.74 -5.73
N VAL A 65 -3.47 -2.61 -6.26
CA VAL A 65 -2.57 -1.54 -6.76
C VAL A 65 -1.71 -0.99 -5.62
N CYS A 66 -2.30 -0.70 -4.47
CA CYS A 66 -1.57 -0.26 -3.27
C CYS A 66 -0.56 -1.31 -2.81
N ASP A 67 -0.95 -2.57 -2.75
CA ASP A 67 -0.10 -3.66 -2.28
C ASP A 67 1.09 -3.88 -3.21
N VAL A 68 0.90 -3.78 -4.54
CA VAL A 68 2.00 -3.83 -5.51
C VAL A 68 2.94 -2.64 -5.34
N ALA A 69 2.42 -1.41 -5.21
CA ALA A 69 3.24 -0.21 -4.98
C ALA A 69 4.07 -0.33 -3.69
N ILE A 70 3.47 -0.81 -2.60
CA ILE A 70 4.18 -1.05 -1.34
C ILE A 70 5.22 -2.15 -1.52
N GLY A 71 4.89 -3.25 -2.19
CA GLY A 71 5.81 -4.34 -2.46
C GLY A 71 7.05 -3.88 -3.24
N GLN A 72 6.87 -3.16 -4.33
CA GLN A 72 7.96 -2.57 -5.11
C GLN A 72 8.83 -1.61 -4.28
N SER A 73 8.26 -0.92 -3.29
CA SER A 73 9.00 -0.03 -2.39
C SER A 73 9.84 -0.76 -1.34
N THR A 74 9.72 -2.09 -1.21
CA THR A 74 10.44 -2.84 -0.17
C THR A 74 11.93 -3.05 -0.45
N LEU A 75 12.43 -2.63 -1.61
CA LEU A 75 13.88 -2.58 -1.89
C LEU A 75 14.63 -1.83 -0.78
N VAL A 76 14.09 -0.73 -0.29
CA VAL A 76 14.70 0.10 0.75
C VAL A 76 14.31 -0.32 2.17
N THR A 77 13.31 -1.19 2.34
CA THR A 77 12.77 -1.55 3.65
C THR A 77 12.84 -3.05 3.97
N GLN A 78 13.85 -3.76 3.43
CA GLN A 78 14.01 -5.19 3.69
C GLN A 78 14.19 -5.52 5.18
N HIS A 79 14.83 -4.62 5.93
CA HIS A 79 15.07 -4.74 7.38
C HIS A 79 13.99 -4.08 8.25
N VAL A 80 12.83 -3.74 7.69
CA VAL A 80 11.76 -3.04 8.42
C VAL A 80 11.38 -3.75 9.72
N LYS A 81 11.21 -2.97 10.78
CA LYS A 81 10.70 -3.42 12.10
C LYS A 81 9.23 -3.09 12.29
N ALA A 82 8.80 -1.94 11.77
CA ALA A 82 7.41 -1.49 11.83
C ALA A 82 7.16 -0.45 10.72
N ASN A 83 5.90 -0.31 10.32
CA ASN A 83 5.43 0.82 9.54
C ASN A 83 4.59 1.72 10.45
N LEU A 84 4.88 3.01 10.50
CA LEU A 84 4.33 3.94 11.50
C LEU A 84 3.11 4.70 10.99
N PHE A 85 3.11 5.06 9.70
CA PHE A 85 1.98 5.73 9.06
C PHE A 85 1.94 5.49 7.56
N TYR A 86 0.75 5.63 7.02
CA TYR A 86 0.46 5.96 5.62
C TYR A 86 -0.24 7.31 5.61
N ARG A 87 0.16 8.22 4.71
CA ARG A 87 -0.42 9.57 4.59
C ARG A 87 -0.56 9.98 3.15
N GLY A 88 -1.56 10.83 2.88
CA GLY A 88 -1.75 11.44 1.58
C GLY A 88 -1.88 10.44 0.44
N LEU A 89 -2.51 9.27 0.67
CA LEU A 89 -2.71 8.27 -0.35
C LEU A 89 -3.79 8.75 -1.31
N VAL A 90 -3.38 9.02 -2.54
CA VAL A 90 -4.24 9.55 -3.59
C VAL A 90 -4.07 8.78 -4.88
N PHE A 91 -5.17 8.28 -5.41
CA PHE A 91 -5.25 7.81 -6.79
C PHE A 91 -5.47 9.00 -7.72
N PHE A 92 -4.56 9.19 -8.67
CA PHE A 92 -4.71 10.15 -9.77
C PHE A 92 -5.45 9.52 -10.95
N ARG A 93 -5.39 8.19 -11.03
CA ARG A 93 -6.02 7.36 -12.04
C ARG A 93 -6.22 5.96 -11.48
N PHE A 94 -7.28 5.31 -11.84
CA PHE A 94 -7.46 3.89 -11.57
C PHE A 94 -6.99 3.07 -12.76
N PRO A 95 -6.02 2.14 -12.58
CA PRO A 95 -5.56 1.28 -13.65
C PRO A 95 -6.56 0.17 -13.97
N ALA A 96 -6.47 -0.36 -15.18
CA ALA A 96 -7.20 -1.54 -15.61
C ALA A 96 -6.35 -2.81 -15.47
N ILE A 97 -6.99 -3.96 -15.49
CA ILE A 97 -6.31 -5.25 -15.67
C ILE A 97 -5.60 -5.22 -17.04
N GLY A 98 -4.31 -5.56 -17.05
CA GLY A 98 -3.40 -5.45 -18.19
C GLY A 98 -2.41 -4.28 -18.07
N ASP A 99 -2.68 -3.28 -17.24
CA ASP A 99 -1.70 -2.22 -16.99
C ASP A 99 -0.50 -2.76 -16.20
N THR A 100 0.67 -2.19 -16.47
CA THR A 100 1.94 -2.54 -15.81
C THR A 100 2.38 -1.40 -14.91
N LEU A 101 2.64 -1.70 -13.64
CA LEU A 101 2.98 -0.72 -12.62
C LEU A 101 4.48 -0.63 -12.37
N PHE A 102 4.96 0.58 -12.20
CA PHE A 102 6.33 0.94 -11.85
C PHE A 102 6.29 1.89 -10.66
N THR A 103 6.98 1.56 -9.56
CA THR A 103 7.02 2.42 -8.38
C THR A 103 8.41 2.95 -8.12
N ARG A 104 8.52 4.27 -8.04
CA ARG A 104 9.68 5.00 -7.55
C ARG A 104 9.48 5.30 -6.07
N THR A 105 10.49 5.02 -5.27
CA THR A 105 10.51 5.31 -3.83
C THR A 105 11.60 6.31 -3.54
N GLU A 106 11.27 7.42 -2.86
CA GLU A 106 12.20 8.46 -2.46
C GLU A 106 12.23 8.61 -0.94
N VAL A 107 13.42 8.72 -0.37
CA VAL A 107 13.62 9.05 1.04
C VAL A 107 13.37 10.56 1.22
N VAL A 108 12.33 10.93 1.95
CA VAL A 108 11.92 12.33 2.11
C VAL A 108 12.17 12.87 3.52
N GLY A 109 12.60 12.03 4.44
CA GLY A 109 13.00 12.47 5.79
C GLY A 109 13.51 11.32 6.63
N LEU A 110 14.46 11.64 7.51
CA LEU A 110 15.14 10.69 8.39
C LEU A 110 15.16 11.23 9.83
N LYS A 111 14.79 10.36 10.78
CA LYS A 111 14.83 10.71 12.20
C LYS A 111 15.35 9.55 13.03
N LYS A 112 16.45 9.77 13.73
CA LYS A 112 16.98 8.80 14.70
C LYS A 112 16.01 8.65 15.87
N ASN A 113 15.75 7.44 16.31
CA ASN A 113 14.97 7.17 17.51
C ASN A 113 15.83 7.39 18.77
N THR A 114 15.21 7.85 19.84
CA THR A 114 15.85 7.90 21.17
C THR A 114 16.30 6.52 21.57
N ALA A 115 17.53 6.39 21.98
CA ALA A 115 18.09 5.13 22.47
C ALA A 115 17.32 4.62 23.69
N LYS A 116 17.07 3.32 23.73
CA LYS A 116 16.43 2.64 24.86
C LYS A 116 17.35 1.53 25.39
N PRO A 117 17.56 1.43 26.70
CA PRO A 117 18.40 0.38 27.27
C PRO A 117 17.95 -1.01 26.82
N GLY A 118 18.90 -1.85 26.43
CA GLY A 118 18.62 -3.23 26.00
C GLY A 118 17.94 -3.40 24.64
N ARG A 119 17.78 -2.33 23.86
CA ARG A 119 17.23 -2.38 22.49
C ARG A 119 18.26 -1.91 21.46
N ALA A 120 18.32 -2.64 20.35
CA ALA A 120 19.12 -2.22 19.21
C ALA A 120 18.66 -0.83 18.70
N PRO A 121 19.59 0.06 18.31
CA PRO A 121 19.27 1.38 17.80
C PRO A 121 18.49 1.28 16.49
N THR A 122 17.55 2.22 16.32
CA THR A 122 16.68 2.31 15.13
C THR A 122 16.48 3.75 14.72
N GLY A 123 16.04 3.94 13.49
CA GLY A 123 15.57 5.24 13.01
C GLY A 123 14.27 5.12 12.22
N LEU A 124 13.63 6.24 12.01
CA LEU A 124 12.42 6.42 11.21
C LEU A 124 12.80 6.99 9.85
N MET A 125 12.35 6.35 8.80
CA MET A 125 12.55 6.76 7.42
C MET A 125 11.20 7.04 6.79
N ALA A 126 10.94 8.30 6.46
CA ALA A 126 9.78 8.71 5.70
C ALA A 126 10.09 8.57 4.21
N LEU A 127 9.18 7.93 3.50
CA LEU A 127 9.28 7.60 2.08
C LEU A 127 8.10 8.19 1.32
N ARG A 128 8.35 8.71 0.12
CA ARG A 128 7.32 8.98 -0.88
C ARG A 128 7.35 7.89 -1.93
N MET A 129 6.20 7.30 -2.21
CA MET A 129 6.01 6.34 -3.28
C MET A 129 5.18 6.98 -4.39
N THR A 130 5.73 6.97 -5.61
CA THR A 130 5.05 7.43 -6.82
C THR A 130 4.97 6.27 -7.78
N THR A 131 3.75 5.86 -8.14
CA THR A 131 3.50 4.75 -9.05
C THR A 131 2.94 5.26 -10.36
N ILE A 132 3.54 4.84 -11.46
CA ILE A 132 3.11 5.13 -12.84
C ILE A 132 2.77 3.84 -13.57
N ASP A 133 2.07 3.96 -14.70
CA ASP A 133 1.83 2.86 -15.63
C ASP A 133 2.84 2.83 -16.80
N GLN A 134 2.65 1.89 -17.74
CA GLN A 134 3.50 1.71 -18.94
C GLN A 134 3.49 2.88 -19.91
N ALA A 135 2.61 3.86 -19.75
CA ALA A 135 2.53 5.09 -20.54
C ALA A 135 2.97 6.33 -19.73
N ASP A 136 3.74 6.12 -18.66
CA ASP A 136 4.23 7.15 -17.74
C ASP A 136 3.12 8.00 -17.09
N ARG A 137 1.89 7.46 -17.02
CA ARG A 137 0.77 8.15 -16.40
C ARG A 137 0.76 7.90 -14.90
N LEU A 138 0.64 8.96 -14.10
CA LEU A 138 0.58 8.87 -12.64
C LEU A 138 -0.69 8.11 -12.21
N ILE A 139 -0.49 7.04 -11.46
CA ILE A 139 -1.54 6.18 -10.90
C ILE A 139 -1.78 6.54 -9.43
N LEU A 140 -0.74 6.47 -8.61
CA LEU A 140 -0.84 6.54 -7.16
C LEU A 140 0.36 7.30 -6.59
N ASP A 141 0.10 8.17 -5.62
CA ASP A 141 1.13 8.85 -4.82
C ASP A 141 0.75 8.78 -3.34
N PHE A 142 1.70 8.50 -2.48
CA PHE A 142 1.50 8.48 -1.04
C PHE A 142 2.81 8.47 -0.26
N TYR A 143 2.69 8.71 1.04
CA TYR A 143 3.81 8.65 1.97
C TYR A 143 3.63 7.52 2.97
N ARG A 144 4.74 6.90 3.38
CA ARG A 144 4.79 5.99 4.52
C ARG A 144 6.03 6.23 5.35
N CYS A 145 6.00 5.79 6.61
CA CYS A 145 7.15 5.85 7.49
C CYS A 145 7.52 4.46 7.98
N ALA A 146 8.73 4.03 7.69
CA ALA A 146 9.28 2.74 8.10
C ALA A 146 10.29 2.93 9.23
N MET A 147 10.25 2.07 10.25
CA MET A 147 11.30 1.96 11.26
C MET A 147 12.32 0.91 10.83
N LEU A 148 13.59 1.33 10.71
CA LEU A 148 14.70 0.44 10.37
C LEU A 148 15.74 0.38 11.49
N PRO A 149 16.44 -0.75 11.65
CA PRO A 149 17.63 -0.83 12.50
C PRO A 149 18.80 -0.10 11.86
N LEU A 150 19.78 0.28 12.67
CA LEU A 150 21.11 0.62 12.19
C LEU A 150 21.86 -0.66 11.80
N SER A 151 22.89 -0.52 10.96
CA SER A 151 23.75 -1.64 10.58
C SER A 151 24.47 -2.23 11.81
N PRO A 152 24.82 -3.52 11.81
CA PRO A 152 25.55 -4.13 12.90
C PRO A 152 26.90 -3.41 13.15
N GLY A 153 27.11 -2.94 14.37
CA GLY A 153 28.33 -2.22 14.77
C GLY A 153 28.37 -0.74 14.38
N ALA A 154 27.31 -0.20 13.77
CA ALA A 154 27.25 1.24 13.51
C ALA A 154 27.21 2.04 14.80
N ASP A 155 27.95 3.17 14.81
CA ASP A 155 27.86 4.15 15.88
C ASP A 155 26.47 4.83 15.86
N PRO A 156 25.65 4.67 16.90
CA PRO A 156 24.35 5.30 16.94
C PRO A 156 24.43 6.83 16.88
N ASP A 157 25.52 7.44 17.29
CA ASP A 157 25.66 8.89 17.33
C ASP A 157 26.16 9.48 16.01
N ALA A 158 26.74 8.68 15.14
CA ALA A 158 27.12 9.09 13.79
C ALA A 158 25.90 9.34 12.87
N ALA A 159 24.74 8.72 13.13
CA ALA A 159 23.51 8.92 12.35
C ALA A 159 22.73 10.14 12.90
N GLY A 160 23.20 11.34 12.66
CA GLY A 160 22.67 12.60 13.21
C GLY A 160 21.35 13.12 12.59
N HIS A 161 20.49 12.24 12.08
CA HIS A 161 19.23 12.64 11.44
C HIS A 161 18.14 13.02 12.46
N ALA A 162 17.57 14.23 12.33
CA ALA A 162 16.57 14.79 13.24
C ALA A 162 15.41 15.50 12.52
N ASP A 163 15.06 15.06 11.29
CA ASP A 163 14.02 15.68 10.50
C ASP A 163 12.66 15.65 11.21
N ASP A 164 11.86 16.70 11.03
CA ASP A 164 10.48 16.69 11.47
C ASP A 164 9.58 15.92 10.51
N LEU A 165 9.23 14.69 10.89
CA LEU A 165 8.36 13.81 10.09
C LEU A 165 6.86 14.09 10.31
N SER A 166 6.49 15.01 11.20
CA SER A 166 5.08 15.25 11.57
C SER A 166 4.24 15.81 10.43
N LYS A 167 4.87 16.61 9.56
CA LYS A 167 4.21 17.30 8.44
C LYS A 167 4.30 16.57 7.10
N ILE A 168 5.11 15.52 7.00
CA ILE A 168 5.28 14.79 5.74
C ILE A 168 3.95 14.16 5.32
N GLY A 169 3.48 14.52 4.11
CA GLY A 169 2.22 14.05 3.55
C GLY A 169 0.96 14.60 4.22
N ALA A 170 1.06 15.66 5.04
CA ALA A 170 -0.10 16.28 5.71
C ALA A 170 -0.80 17.34 4.83
N ASP A 171 -0.07 18.02 3.96
CA ASP A 171 -0.55 19.21 3.22
C ASP A 171 -0.89 18.89 1.75
N LEU A 172 -1.29 17.66 1.44
CA LEU A 172 -1.64 17.29 0.08
C LEU A 172 -3.01 17.88 -0.30
N VAL A 173 -3.01 18.70 -1.35
CA VAL A 173 -4.25 19.09 -2.03
C VAL A 173 -4.69 17.90 -2.88
N PRO A 174 -5.87 17.30 -2.63
CA PRO A 174 -6.34 16.21 -3.46
C PRO A 174 -6.49 16.68 -4.92
N PRO A 175 -6.04 15.88 -5.90
CA PRO A 175 -6.31 16.18 -7.31
C PRO A 175 -7.82 16.06 -7.58
N PRO A 176 -8.28 16.49 -8.78
CA PRO A 176 -9.60 16.14 -9.25
C PRO A 176 -9.83 14.63 -9.14
N SER A 177 -11.05 14.22 -8.84
CA SER A 177 -11.39 12.81 -8.63
C SER A 177 -10.89 11.94 -9.79
N ALA A 178 -10.14 10.89 -9.49
CA ALA A 178 -9.72 9.89 -10.47
C ALA A 178 -10.91 9.18 -11.14
N ALA A 179 -12.10 9.27 -10.56
CA ALA A 179 -13.36 8.73 -11.07
C ALA A 179 -14.24 9.80 -11.77
N ALA A 180 -13.72 11.00 -12.06
CA ALA A 180 -14.54 12.10 -12.62
C ALA A 180 -15.25 11.76 -13.94
N GLY A 181 -14.72 10.81 -14.72
CA GLY A 181 -15.35 10.34 -15.96
C GLY A 181 -16.26 9.12 -15.82
N TRP A 182 -16.50 8.62 -14.61
CA TRP A 182 -17.33 7.44 -14.37
C TRP A 182 -18.83 7.80 -14.41
N ILE A 183 -19.65 6.87 -14.91
CA ILE A 183 -21.08 7.06 -15.07
C ILE A 183 -21.81 6.42 -13.89
N GLY A 184 -21.95 7.19 -12.80
CA GLY A 184 -22.57 6.72 -11.55
C GLY A 184 -24.05 6.31 -11.72
N GLU A 185 -24.77 6.90 -12.66
CA GLU A 185 -26.15 6.53 -12.98
C GLU A 185 -26.24 5.09 -13.47
N VAL A 186 -25.34 4.67 -14.36
CA VAL A 186 -25.27 3.29 -14.85
C VAL A 186 -25.00 2.30 -13.71
N PHE A 187 -24.16 2.69 -12.75
CA PHE A 187 -23.93 1.87 -11.56
C PHE A 187 -25.24 1.69 -10.77
N ARG A 188 -25.97 2.77 -10.51
CA ARG A 188 -27.23 2.73 -9.75
C ARG A 188 -28.34 1.94 -10.44
N GLU A 189 -28.43 2.04 -11.76
CA GLU A 189 -29.41 1.30 -12.56
C GLU A 189 -29.14 -0.22 -12.55
N ARG A 190 -27.87 -0.61 -12.67
CA ARG A 190 -27.47 -2.03 -12.78
C ARG A 190 -27.32 -2.75 -11.43
N VAL A 191 -27.13 -2.00 -10.36
CA VAL A 191 -26.93 -2.56 -9.02
C VAL A 191 -28.13 -2.18 -8.14
N PRO A 192 -29.08 -3.08 -7.94
CA PRO A 192 -30.29 -2.80 -7.16
C PRO A 192 -29.99 -2.71 -5.66
N GLY A 193 -30.83 -2.00 -4.93
CA GLY A 193 -30.77 -1.82 -3.48
C GLY A 193 -30.16 -0.47 -3.05
N PRO A 194 -29.93 -0.28 -1.76
CA PRO A 194 -29.36 0.96 -1.25
C PRO A 194 -27.91 1.12 -1.73
N HIS A 195 -27.51 2.36 -1.97
CA HIS A 195 -26.14 2.72 -2.33
C HIS A 195 -25.46 3.44 -1.16
N PHE A 196 -24.13 3.49 -1.20
CA PHE A 196 -23.36 4.22 -0.21
C PHE A 196 -23.80 5.68 -0.13
N ASP A 197 -23.99 6.15 1.09
CA ASP A 197 -24.32 7.55 1.41
C ASP A 197 -23.36 8.07 2.46
N ALA A 198 -22.84 9.28 2.24
CA ALA A 198 -21.98 9.98 3.18
C ALA A 198 -22.66 10.25 4.55
N ALA A 199 -23.99 10.24 4.60
CA ALA A 199 -24.77 10.32 5.84
C ALA A 199 -24.48 9.17 6.83
N LEU A 200 -23.87 8.07 6.35
CA LEU A 200 -23.37 7.00 7.23
C LEU A 200 -22.14 7.41 8.06
N ALA A 201 -21.53 8.55 7.77
CA ALA A 201 -20.39 9.04 8.56
C ALA A 201 -20.77 9.20 10.04
N GLY A 202 -19.95 8.66 10.91
CA GLY A 202 -20.20 8.61 12.37
C GLY A 202 -21.03 7.41 12.84
N SER A 203 -21.58 6.60 11.94
CA SER A 203 -22.27 5.36 12.31
C SER A 203 -21.27 4.30 12.76
N VAL A 204 -21.69 3.44 13.69
CA VAL A 204 -20.94 2.27 14.15
C VAL A 204 -21.57 1.03 13.53
N LEU A 205 -20.81 0.33 12.71
CA LEU A 205 -21.23 -0.92 12.07
C LEU A 205 -20.50 -2.09 12.74
N HIS A 206 -21.21 -3.18 12.98
CA HIS A 206 -20.67 -4.38 13.61
C HIS A 206 -20.53 -5.50 12.58
N SER A 207 -19.34 -6.09 12.47
CA SER A 207 -19.04 -7.23 11.61
C SER A 207 -18.51 -8.40 12.40
N SER A 208 -18.46 -9.58 11.78
CA SER A 208 -17.74 -10.73 12.29
C SER A 208 -16.22 -10.53 12.17
N ALA A 209 -15.45 -11.21 13.00
CA ALA A 209 -14.01 -11.32 12.83
C ALA A 209 -13.68 -12.09 11.54
N ASP A 210 -12.46 -11.91 11.05
CA ASP A 210 -11.90 -12.65 9.93
C ASP A 210 -10.56 -13.28 10.32
N VAL A 211 -10.14 -14.31 9.57
CA VAL A 211 -8.91 -15.04 9.84
C VAL A 211 -7.79 -14.49 8.96
N VAL A 212 -6.71 -14.08 9.59
CA VAL A 212 -5.48 -13.71 8.89
C VAL A 212 -4.76 -14.98 8.44
N SER A 213 -5.11 -15.46 7.25
CA SER A 213 -4.48 -16.60 6.58
C SER A 213 -3.73 -16.14 5.33
N SER A 214 -2.88 -17.01 4.77
CA SER A 214 -2.15 -16.73 3.51
C SER A 214 -1.32 -15.44 3.54
N ALA A 215 -0.83 -15.04 4.72
CA ALA A 215 -0.09 -13.79 4.88
C ALA A 215 1.23 -13.74 4.10
N PRO A 216 2.09 -14.80 4.06
CA PRO A 216 3.27 -14.80 3.22
C PRO A 216 2.94 -14.86 1.73
N GLU A 217 1.80 -15.45 1.36
CA GLU A 217 1.33 -15.54 -0.02
C GLU A 217 1.02 -14.15 -0.57
N LEU A 218 0.29 -13.31 0.17
CA LEU A 218 0.00 -11.93 -0.24
C LEU A 218 1.29 -11.11 -0.37
N ALA A 219 2.23 -11.24 0.56
CA ALA A 219 3.52 -10.56 0.49
C ALA A 219 4.31 -10.97 -0.77
N ARG A 220 4.36 -12.29 -1.08
CA ARG A 220 5.00 -12.79 -2.31
C ARG A 220 4.29 -12.32 -3.57
N LEU A 221 2.95 -12.36 -3.57
CA LEU A 221 2.11 -11.96 -4.68
C LEU A 221 2.41 -10.52 -5.14
N THR A 222 2.73 -9.65 -4.20
CA THR A 222 2.88 -8.20 -4.40
C THR A 222 4.34 -7.73 -4.37
N LEU A 223 5.31 -8.62 -4.56
CA LEU A 223 6.74 -8.33 -4.58
C LEU A 223 7.31 -7.78 -3.25
N ASN A 224 6.63 -7.99 -2.14
CA ASN A 224 7.13 -7.56 -0.84
C ASN A 224 8.25 -8.50 -0.36
N ILE A 225 9.48 -7.99 -0.31
CA ILE A 225 10.68 -8.74 0.08
C ILE A 225 11.16 -8.44 1.50
N ALA A 226 10.38 -7.73 2.32
CA ALA A 226 10.72 -7.49 3.71
C ALA A 226 10.75 -8.82 4.49
N GLY A 227 11.94 -9.19 4.98
CA GLY A 227 12.20 -10.51 5.57
C GLY A 227 11.27 -10.89 6.71
N VAL A 228 10.81 -9.92 7.51
CA VAL A 228 9.90 -10.14 8.65
C VAL A 228 8.55 -10.73 8.26
N HIS A 229 8.14 -10.63 6.98
CA HIS A 229 6.88 -11.19 6.47
C HIS A 229 7.04 -12.65 6.00
N HIS A 230 8.27 -13.11 5.84
CA HIS A 230 8.58 -14.43 5.27
C HIS A 230 9.30 -15.37 6.25
N ASP A 231 10.15 -14.82 7.12
CA ASP A 231 11.05 -15.61 7.98
C ASP A 231 10.76 -15.35 9.47
N SER A 232 10.25 -16.36 10.17
CA SER A 232 9.96 -16.31 11.60
C SER A 232 11.20 -16.20 12.49
N ARG A 233 12.40 -16.51 11.96
CA ARG A 233 13.67 -16.38 12.71
C ARG A 233 14.04 -14.90 12.89
N LEU A 234 13.53 -14.01 12.04
CA LEU A 234 13.73 -12.57 12.14
C LEU A 234 12.79 -11.98 13.21
N GLY A 235 13.25 -11.93 14.47
CA GLY A 235 12.49 -11.35 15.58
C GLY A 235 11.58 -12.34 16.35
N GLY A 236 11.82 -13.65 16.20
CA GLY A 236 11.16 -14.71 16.99
C GLY A 236 9.78 -15.11 16.50
N ARG A 237 9.16 -14.33 15.62
CA ARG A 237 7.88 -14.64 14.97
C ARG A 237 7.76 -13.90 13.63
N ARG A 238 7.05 -14.49 12.68
CA ARG A 238 6.71 -13.81 11.44
C ARG A 238 5.69 -12.71 11.69
N LEU A 239 5.94 -11.53 11.14
CA LEU A 239 5.02 -10.40 11.18
C LEU A 239 4.10 -10.44 9.95
N VAL A 240 2.80 -10.25 10.14
CA VAL A 240 1.86 -10.09 9.03
C VAL A 240 2.17 -8.78 8.29
N TYR A 241 2.13 -8.83 6.97
CA TYR A 241 2.22 -7.65 6.13
C TYR A 241 1.05 -6.69 6.41
N GLY A 242 1.34 -5.39 6.61
CA GLY A 242 0.31 -4.41 7.00
C GLY A 242 -0.81 -4.24 5.96
N GLY A 243 -0.51 -4.36 4.65
CA GLY A 243 -1.51 -4.35 3.59
C GLY A 243 -2.54 -5.47 3.73
N HIS A 244 -2.15 -6.64 4.25
CA HIS A 244 -3.07 -7.73 4.52
C HIS A 244 -4.13 -7.34 5.57
N THR A 245 -3.71 -6.75 6.69
CA THR A 245 -4.65 -6.34 7.74
C THR A 245 -5.54 -5.18 7.28
N ILE A 246 -5.00 -4.25 6.50
CA ILE A 246 -5.78 -3.16 5.87
C ILE A 246 -6.79 -3.75 4.88
N GLY A 247 -6.37 -4.66 4.01
CA GLY A 247 -7.23 -5.29 3.02
C GLY A 247 -8.38 -6.06 3.64
N LEU A 248 -8.12 -6.85 4.70
CA LEU A 248 -9.19 -7.54 5.45
C LEU A 248 -10.14 -6.55 6.13
N ALA A 249 -9.65 -5.44 6.69
CA ALA A 249 -10.49 -4.41 7.30
C ALA A 249 -11.41 -3.76 6.26
N LEU A 250 -10.89 -3.44 5.07
CA LEU A 250 -11.69 -2.92 3.95
C LEU A 250 -12.70 -3.95 3.43
N ALA A 251 -12.30 -5.22 3.34
CA ALA A 251 -13.20 -6.32 2.97
C ALA A 251 -14.34 -6.49 3.98
N GLN A 252 -14.08 -6.29 5.28
CA GLN A 252 -15.16 -6.27 6.29
C GLN A 252 -16.08 -5.06 6.09
N ALA A 253 -15.53 -3.88 5.80
CA ALA A 253 -16.32 -2.69 5.52
C ALA A 253 -17.22 -2.89 4.28
N SER A 254 -16.69 -3.47 3.20
CA SER A 254 -17.44 -3.72 1.96
C SER A 254 -18.56 -4.76 2.11
N LYS A 255 -18.57 -5.57 3.19
CA LYS A 255 -19.69 -6.46 3.53
C LYS A 255 -20.88 -5.71 4.15
N LEU A 256 -20.62 -4.60 4.82
CA LEU A 256 -21.60 -3.87 5.62
C LEU A 256 -22.11 -2.61 4.93
N LEU A 257 -21.27 -1.96 4.14
CA LEU A 257 -21.63 -0.74 3.44
C LEU A 257 -22.49 -1.08 2.22
N PRO A 258 -23.57 -0.32 1.98
CA PRO A 258 -24.42 -0.56 0.81
C PRO A 258 -23.66 -0.20 -0.46
N ASN A 259 -23.78 -1.04 -1.45
CA ASN A 259 -23.29 -0.91 -2.84
C ASN A 259 -22.23 0.18 -3.07
N LEU A 260 -20.96 -0.19 -2.76
CA LEU A 260 -19.75 0.61 -3.01
C LEU A 260 -19.29 0.45 -4.45
#